data_6932e3400088439b3b688b0908e0aad3
#
_entry.id   6932e3400088439b3b688b0908e0aad3
#
_cell.length_a   1.000
_cell.length_b   1.000
_cell.length_c   1.000
_cell.angle_alpha   90.00
_cell.angle_beta   90.00
_cell.angle_gamma   90.00
#
_symmetry.space_group_name_H-M   'P 1'
#
loop_
_entity.id
_entity.type
_entity.pdbx_description
1 polymer ?
#
loop_
_entity_poly.entity_id
_entity_poly.type
_entity_poly.pdbx_seq_one_letter_code
_entity_poly.pdbx_strand_id
1 'polypeptide(L)'
;SAASDVYKRQRDTFIEKINNEIASHKKYGNGHIIAKMNSLTDKVIILKLFEASQEGVKIDLIVRGICCLIPGVKGVSENITVRSIVGRFLEHSRIYYFYQNGQEKLYLSSADMMTRNMIRRVELAFPVMDKNWAQHIIDLLDLYLSDNTKAWVLDSDGNYSQEQPKEGEEAISVQYSLLKKSQNLKEERKEKERKNWLSLIHIWRCRRYA
;
A
#
# COMPACT_ATOMS: atom_id res chain seq x y z
N SER A 1 -1.11 33.33 2.23
CA SER A 1 -1.63 33.33 0.85
C SER A 1 -2.39 32.02 0.62
N ALA A 2 -3.45 32.02 -0.24
CA ALA A 2 -4.30 30.84 -0.50
C ALA A 2 -3.50 29.58 -0.89
N ALA A 3 -2.36 29.72 -1.57
CA ALA A 3 -1.46 28.61 -1.89
C ALA A 3 -0.86 27.98 -0.63
N SER A 4 -0.38 28.77 0.35
CA SER A 4 0.20 28.22 1.57
C SER A 4 -0.81 27.46 2.45
N ASP A 5 -2.10 27.81 2.34
CA ASP A 5 -3.18 27.17 3.11
C ASP A 5 -3.60 25.83 2.48
N VAL A 6 -3.53 25.71 1.14
CA VAL A 6 -3.76 24.43 0.45
C VAL A 6 -2.66 23.40 0.78
N TYR A 7 -1.41 23.83 0.85
CA TYR A 7 -0.27 22.96 1.15
C TYR A 7 -0.24 22.48 2.61
N LYS A 8 -0.60 23.33 3.56
CA LYS A 8 -0.75 22.95 4.96
C LYS A 8 -1.82 21.87 5.15
N ARG A 9 -2.90 21.93 4.37
CA ARG A 9 -4.03 21.00 4.47
C ARG A 9 -3.66 19.52 4.21
N GLN A 10 -2.71 19.22 3.31
CA GLN A 10 -2.37 17.81 3.03
C GLN A 10 -1.67 17.14 4.20
N ARG A 11 -0.63 17.77 4.76
CA ARG A 11 0.04 17.24 5.96
C ARG A 11 -0.94 17.08 7.11
N ASP A 12 -1.73 18.12 7.37
CA ASP A 12 -2.70 18.14 8.46
C ASP A 12 -3.76 17.04 8.29
N THR A 13 -4.18 16.78 7.04
CA THR A 13 -5.09 15.68 6.73
C THR A 13 -4.48 14.31 7.09
N PHE A 14 -3.22 14.05 6.74
CA PHE A 14 -2.56 12.80 7.11
C PHE A 14 -2.39 12.67 8.64
N ILE A 15 -2.01 13.77 9.31
CA ILE A 15 -1.93 13.81 10.78
C ILE A 15 -3.30 13.52 11.40
N GLU A 16 -4.37 14.10 10.88
CA GLU A 16 -5.74 13.82 11.32
C GLU A 16 -6.10 12.33 11.17
N LYS A 17 -5.76 11.71 10.04
CA LYS A 17 -6.01 10.27 9.83
C LYS A 17 -5.24 9.40 10.83
N ILE A 18 -3.98 9.73 11.11
CA ILE A 18 -3.19 9.02 12.13
C ILE A 18 -3.80 9.24 13.52
N ASN A 19 -4.22 10.46 13.86
CA ASN A 19 -4.89 10.74 15.14
C ASN A 19 -6.20 9.95 15.30
N ASN A 20 -6.99 9.83 14.23
CA ASN A 20 -8.22 9.04 14.22
C ASN A 20 -7.92 7.56 14.46
N GLU A 21 -6.83 7.02 13.91
CA GLU A 21 -6.39 5.64 14.14
C GLU A 21 -5.92 5.44 15.59
N ILE A 22 -5.17 6.40 16.15
CA ILE A 22 -4.79 6.38 17.56
C ILE A 22 -6.03 6.37 18.48
N ALA A 23 -7.01 7.24 18.20
CA ALA A 23 -8.25 7.30 18.97
C ALA A 23 -9.06 6.01 18.87
N SER A 24 -9.12 5.42 17.68
CA SER A 24 -9.75 4.10 17.43
C SER A 24 -9.02 3.00 18.20
N HIS A 25 -7.67 2.99 18.16
CA HIS A 25 -6.86 2.02 18.88
C HIS A 25 -7.07 2.09 20.38
N LYS A 26 -7.08 3.30 20.98
CA LYS A 26 -7.35 3.50 22.42
C LYS A 26 -8.70 2.92 22.85
N LYS A 27 -9.68 2.92 21.95
CA LYS A 27 -11.03 2.42 22.26
C LYS A 27 -11.17 0.91 22.03
N TYR A 28 -10.54 0.38 20.99
CA TYR A 28 -10.79 -0.99 20.50
C TYR A 28 -9.57 -1.91 20.56
N GLY A 29 -8.36 -1.37 20.72
CA GLY A 29 -7.12 -2.14 20.83
C GLY A 29 -6.61 -2.76 19.53
N ASN A 30 -7.14 -2.34 18.36
CA ASN A 30 -6.89 -3.01 17.07
C ASN A 30 -6.44 -2.07 15.96
N GLY A 31 -5.90 -0.90 16.29
CA GLY A 31 -5.41 0.07 15.31
C GLY A 31 -4.32 -0.49 14.41
N HIS A 32 -4.44 -0.23 13.10
CA HIS A 32 -3.48 -0.68 12.11
C HIS A 32 -3.36 0.33 10.96
N ILE A 33 -2.13 0.75 10.69
CA ILE A 33 -1.78 1.62 9.56
C ILE A 33 -0.88 0.85 8.61
N ILE A 34 -1.21 0.84 7.31
CA ILE A 34 -0.32 0.37 6.26
C ILE A 34 -0.07 1.53 5.30
N ALA A 35 1.20 1.86 5.05
CA ALA A 35 1.54 2.95 4.15
C ALA A 35 2.60 2.52 3.15
N LYS A 36 2.24 2.52 1.86
CA LYS A 36 3.16 2.28 0.74
C LYS A 36 3.49 3.60 0.06
N MET A 37 4.79 3.90 -0.07
CA MET A 37 5.29 5.14 -0.66
C MET A 37 6.70 4.97 -1.24
N ASN A 38 7.18 5.98 -1.96
CA ASN A 38 8.58 5.93 -2.43
C ASN A 38 9.57 6.44 -1.38
N SER A 39 9.22 7.48 -0.62
CA SER A 39 10.12 8.06 0.38
C SER A 39 9.36 8.60 1.58
N LEU A 40 9.97 8.44 2.76
CA LEU A 40 9.48 8.93 4.05
C LEU A 40 10.56 9.80 4.70
N THR A 41 10.44 11.13 4.59
CA THR A 41 11.44 12.09 5.09
C THR A 41 10.82 13.27 5.84
N ASP A 42 9.48 13.38 5.91
CA ASP A 42 8.82 14.47 6.64
C ASP A 42 8.88 14.22 8.14
N LYS A 43 9.64 15.08 8.84
CA LYS A 43 9.86 14.97 10.28
C LYS A 43 8.56 14.98 11.09
N VAL A 44 7.57 15.78 10.67
CA VAL A 44 6.31 15.92 11.44
C VAL A 44 5.49 14.63 11.33
N ILE A 45 5.42 14.04 10.14
CA ILE A 45 4.75 12.75 9.92
C ILE A 45 5.48 11.63 10.68
N ILE A 46 6.83 11.59 10.63
CA ILE A 46 7.62 10.57 11.36
C ILE A 46 7.35 10.65 12.86
N LEU A 47 7.36 11.85 13.44
CA LEU A 47 7.07 12.02 14.87
C LEU A 47 5.63 11.58 15.20
N LYS A 48 4.67 11.82 14.32
CA LYS A 48 3.30 11.37 14.51
C LYS A 48 3.15 9.84 14.40
N LEU A 49 3.93 9.18 13.54
CA LEU A 49 3.99 7.71 13.46
C LEU A 49 4.63 7.11 14.73
N PHE A 50 5.66 7.77 15.30
CA PHE A 50 6.21 7.35 16.59
C PHE A 50 5.18 7.46 17.71
N GLU A 51 4.44 8.56 17.78
CA GLU A 51 3.34 8.72 18.74
C GLU A 51 2.30 7.59 18.58
N ALA A 52 1.90 7.27 17.35
CA ALA A 52 0.96 6.18 17.10
C ALA A 52 1.51 4.81 17.55
N SER A 53 2.80 4.56 17.30
CA SER A 53 3.48 3.34 17.78
C SER A 53 3.53 3.26 19.29
N GLN A 54 3.84 4.37 19.98
CA GLN A 54 3.86 4.45 21.43
C GLN A 54 2.48 4.21 22.06
N GLU A 55 1.43 4.60 21.36
CA GLU A 55 0.04 4.31 21.76
C GLU A 55 -0.43 2.88 21.39
N GLY A 56 0.45 2.06 20.82
CA GLY A 56 0.20 0.65 20.51
C GLY A 56 -0.32 0.35 19.12
N VAL A 57 -0.52 1.35 18.25
CA VAL A 57 -0.98 1.14 16.88
C VAL A 57 0.07 0.37 16.09
N LYS A 58 -0.34 -0.72 15.44
CA LYS A 58 0.51 -1.46 14.50
C LYS A 58 0.71 -0.65 13.22
N ILE A 59 1.96 -0.54 12.75
CA ILE A 59 2.30 0.27 11.58
C ILE A 59 3.23 -0.52 10.67
N ASP A 60 2.76 -0.82 9.45
CA ASP A 60 3.55 -1.49 8.43
C ASP A 60 3.85 -0.50 7.28
N LEU A 61 5.13 -0.19 7.09
CA LEU A 61 5.59 0.75 6.07
C LEU A 61 6.30 0.01 4.93
N ILE A 62 5.89 0.31 3.69
CA ILE A 62 6.51 -0.21 2.47
C ILE A 62 7.14 0.98 1.75
N VAL A 63 8.45 1.19 1.97
CA VAL A 63 9.18 2.37 1.49
C VAL A 63 10.29 1.93 0.55
N ARG A 64 10.14 2.26 -0.74
CA ARG A 64 11.08 1.83 -1.78
C ARG A 64 12.43 2.55 -1.75
N GLY A 65 12.43 3.85 -1.42
CA GLY A 65 13.60 4.73 -1.44
C GLY A 65 14.02 5.18 -0.05
N ILE A 66 14.19 6.49 0.13
CA ILE A 66 14.70 7.06 1.37
C ILE A 66 13.69 6.92 2.51
N CYS A 67 14.12 6.29 3.60
CA CYS A 67 13.39 6.21 4.85
C CYS A 67 14.22 6.84 5.98
N CYS A 68 13.73 7.94 6.55
CA CYS A 68 14.38 8.60 7.70
C CYS A 68 13.80 8.14 9.05
N LEU A 69 12.94 7.12 9.05
CA LEU A 69 12.38 6.51 10.23
C LEU A 69 13.12 5.20 10.55
N ILE A 70 13.54 5.01 11.80
CA ILE A 70 14.09 3.75 12.30
C ILE A 70 12.98 2.99 13.03
N PRO A 71 12.63 1.76 12.58
CA PRO A 71 11.62 0.92 13.21
C PRO A 71 12.17 0.12 14.40
N GLY A 72 11.32 -0.52 15.17
CA GLY A 72 11.69 -1.52 16.17
C GLY A 72 12.42 -0.98 17.41
N VAL A 73 12.55 0.33 17.56
CA VAL A 73 13.19 0.93 18.75
C VAL A 73 12.23 0.89 19.94
N LYS A 74 12.65 0.22 21.01
CA LYS A 74 11.84 0.01 22.23
C LYS A 74 11.36 1.35 22.80
N GLY A 75 10.06 1.44 23.08
CA GLY A 75 9.41 2.63 23.65
C GLY A 75 9.24 3.79 22.64
N VAL A 76 9.64 3.63 21.38
CA VAL A 76 9.52 4.67 20.35
C VAL A 76 8.80 4.14 19.10
N SER A 77 9.37 3.14 18.45
CA SER A 77 8.90 2.60 17.19
C SER A 77 8.77 1.07 17.17
N GLU A 78 8.58 0.47 18.34
CA GLU A 78 8.51 -0.99 18.50
C GLU A 78 7.36 -1.65 17.73
N ASN A 79 6.29 -0.90 17.46
CA ASN A 79 5.13 -1.35 16.68
C ASN A 79 5.20 -0.95 15.20
N ILE A 80 6.36 -0.46 14.74
CA ILE A 80 6.58 -0.08 13.34
C ILE A 80 7.48 -1.11 12.67
N THR A 81 7.07 -1.59 11.49
CA THR A 81 7.91 -2.35 10.57
C THR A 81 8.17 -1.54 9.31
N VAL A 82 9.34 -1.67 8.72
CA VAL A 82 9.70 -1.03 7.46
C VAL A 82 10.27 -2.07 6.52
N ARG A 83 9.68 -2.16 5.32
CA ARG A 83 10.22 -3.00 4.25
C ARG A 83 10.35 -2.23 2.94
N SER A 84 11.28 -2.65 2.12
CA SER A 84 11.50 -2.15 0.77
C SER A 84 11.38 -3.30 -0.22
N ILE A 85 10.59 -3.13 -1.29
CA ILE A 85 10.50 -4.10 -2.37
C ILE A 85 11.27 -3.53 -3.56
N VAL A 86 12.37 -4.20 -3.93
CA VAL A 86 13.18 -3.86 -5.09
C VAL A 86 13.23 -5.05 -6.05
N GLY A 87 12.73 -4.87 -7.25
CA GLY A 87 12.62 -5.93 -8.23
C GLY A 87 12.69 -5.40 -9.67
N ARG A 88 12.18 -6.19 -10.60
CA ARG A 88 12.20 -5.89 -12.04
C ARG A 88 11.36 -4.66 -12.40
N PHE A 89 10.26 -4.43 -11.69
CA PHE A 89 9.31 -3.37 -11.99
C PHE A 89 9.42 -2.23 -10.98
N LEU A 90 9.09 -1.02 -11.43
CA LEU A 90 9.08 0.17 -10.61
C LEU A 90 7.88 0.15 -9.65
N GLU A 91 8.17 0.24 -8.33
CA GLU A 91 7.17 0.28 -7.26
C GLU A 91 6.78 1.74 -6.94
N HIS A 92 6.04 2.40 -7.85
CA HIS A 92 5.76 3.84 -7.76
C HIS A 92 4.41 4.20 -7.16
N SER A 93 3.55 3.24 -6.85
CA SER A 93 2.24 3.48 -6.23
C SER A 93 2.37 3.99 -4.79
N ARG A 94 1.48 4.88 -4.39
CA ARG A 94 1.36 5.36 -3.02
C ARG A 94 -0.03 5.06 -2.52
N ILE A 95 -0.09 4.31 -1.43
CA ILE A 95 -1.31 3.75 -0.85
C ILE A 95 -1.24 3.96 0.65
N TYR A 96 -2.30 4.50 1.24
CA TYR A 96 -2.41 4.76 2.66
C TYR A 96 -3.67 4.13 3.21
N TYR A 97 -3.53 3.22 4.14
CA TYR A 97 -4.61 2.45 4.75
C TYR A 97 -4.66 2.68 6.25
N PHE A 98 -5.86 2.87 6.77
CA PHE A 98 -6.18 3.02 8.18
C PHE A 98 -7.36 2.10 8.50
N TYR A 99 -7.19 1.20 9.47
CA TYR A 99 -8.17 0.16 9.79
C TYR A 99 -9.43 0.67 10.46
N GLN A 100 -9.30 1.62 11.39
CA GLN A 100 -10.40 2.26 12.14
C GLN A 100 -11.49 1.28 12.60
N ASN A 101 -11.08 0.20 13.27
CA ASN A 101 -11.99 -0.83 13.78
C ASN A 101 -12.95 -1.40 12.71
N GLY A 102 -12.43 -1.73 11.52
CA GLY A 102 -13.21 -2.29 10.41
C GLY A 102 -13.94 -1.26 9.53
N GLN A 103 -13.80 0.05 9.81
CA GLN A 103 -14.33 1.09 8.92
C GLN A 103 -13.39 1.44 7.77
N GLU A 104 -12.33 0.73 7.61
CA GLU A 104 -11.30 0.77 6.58
C GLU A 104 -11.27 2.03 5.71
N LYS A 105 -10.29 2.88 5.93
CA LYS A 105 -10.08 4.11 5.14
C LYS A 105 -8.86 3.92 4.25
N LEU A 106 -9.08 3.88 2.95
CA LEU A 106 -8.06 3.65 1.95
C LEU A 106 -7.93 4.85 1.04
N TYR A 107 -6.70 5.31 0.83
CA TYR A 107 -6.38 6.46 -0.01
C TYR A 107 -5.30 6.09 -1.03
N LEU A 108 -5.49 6.51 -2.29
CA LEU A 108 -4.43 6.55 -3.28
C LEU A 108 -3.92 7.99 -3.39
N SER A 109 -2.61 8.14 -3.58
CA SER A 109 -2.01 9.47 -3.59
C SER A 109 -0.88 9.60 -4.63
N SER A 110 -0.67 10.82 -5.11
CA SER A 110 0.52 11.21 -5.86
C SER A 110 1.67 11.63 -4.94
N ALA A 111 1.39 11.90 -3.66
CA ALA A 111 2.35 12.40 -2.68
C ALA A 111 3.08 11.28 -1.95
N ASP A 112 4.40 11.42 -1.83
CA ASP A 112 5.21 10.78 -0.80
C ASP A 112 5.16 11.57 0.51
N MET A 113 5.45 10.93 1.63
CA MET A 113 5.60 11.61 2.93
C MET A 113 6.95 12.34 3.03
N MET A 114 7.16 13.26 2.09
CA MET A 114 8.33 14.14 2.03
C MET A 114 7.91 15.59 2.27
N THR A 115 8.73 16.36 2.98
CA THR A 115 8.45 17.78 3.28
C THR A 115 8.16 18.59 2.01
N ARG A 116 8.91 18.36 0.91
CA ARG A 116 8.67 19.04 -0.37
C ARG A 116 7.29 18.74 -0.97
N ASN A 117 6.81 17.50 -0.85
CA ASN A 117 5.50 17.09 -1.34
C ASN A 117 4.40 17.67 -0.46
N MET A 118 4.61 17.68 0.86
CA MET A 118 3.62 18.14 1.84
C MET A 118 3.48 19.66 1.92
N ILE A 119 4.50 20.44 1.47
CA ILE A 119 4.55 21.90 1.65
C ILE A 119 4.69 22.68 0.34
N ARG A 120 5.30 22.08 -0.70
CA ARG A 120 5.72 22.83 -1.91
C ARG A 120 5.08 22.36 -3.22
N ARG A 121 4.29 21.27 -3.20
CA ARG A 121 3.66 20.70 -4.39
C ARG A 121 2.16 20.57 -4.20
N VAL A 122 1.42 20.75 -5.29
CA VAL A 122 0.01 20.37 -5.34
C VAL A 122 -0.02 18.88 -5.63
N GLU A 123 -0.40 18.11 -4.63
CA GLU A 123 -0.52 16.66 -4.72
C GLU A 123 -1.97 16.26 -4.44
N LEU A 124 -2.38 15.12 -4.95
CA LEU A 124 -3.72 14.60 -4.76
C LEU A 124 -3.68 13.36 -3.87
N ALA A 125 -4.61 13.31 -2.93
CA ALA A 125 -4.96 12.10 -2.20
C ALA A 125 -6.47 11.94 -2.25
N PHE A 126 -6.95 10.81 -2.73
CA PHE A 126 -8.38 10.56 -2.86
C PHE A 126 -8.76 9.21 -2.23
N PRO A 127 -9.94 9.15 -1.56
CA PRO A 127 -10.41 7.93 -0.96
C PRO A 127 -10.89 6.94 -2.02
N VAL A 128 -10.68 5.66 -1.78
CA VAL A 128 -11.28 4.58 -2.57
C VAL A 128 -12.63 4.25 -1.96
N MET A 129 -13.71 4.63 -2.62
CA MET A 129 -15.07 4.51 -2.11
C MET A 129 -15.74 3.18 -2.47
N ASP A 130 -15.37 2.58 -3.60
CA ASP A 130 -15.90 1.29 -4.03
C ASP A 130 -15.27 0.15 -3.21
N LYS A 131 -16.13 -0.64 -2.57
CA LYS A 131 -15.70 -1.72 -1.66
C LYS A 131 -14.92 -2.83 -2.36
N ASN A 132 -15.26 -3.16 -3.60
CA ASN A 132 -14.57 -4.21 -4.35
C ASN A 132 -13.15 -3.77 -4.71
N TRP A 133 -13.00 -2.52 -5.17
CA TRP A 133 -11.67 -1.95 -5.43
C TRP A 133 -10.86 -1.75 -4.14
N ALA A 134 -11.50 -1.33 -3.04
CA ALA A 134 -10.84 -1.23 -1.75
C ALA A 134 -10.28 -2.59 -1.32
N GLN A 135 -11.09 -3.66 -1.38
CA GLN A 135 -10.63 -5.00 -1.04
C GLN A 135 -9.47 -5.46 -1.94
N HIS A 136 -9.54 -5.22 -3.25
CA HIS A 136 -8.43 -5.55 -4.16
C HIS A 136 -7.12 -4.86 -3.78
N ILE A 137 -7.18 -3.61 -3.30
CA ILE A 137 -5.99 -2.86 -2.90
C ILE A 137 -5.50 -3.33 -1.53
N ILE A 138 -6.39 -3.72 -0.62
CA ILE A 138 -6.02 -4.33 0.67
C ILE A 138 -5.32 -5.66 0.43
N ASP A 139 -5.88 -6.54 -0.40
CA ASP A 139 -5.25 -7.82 -0.80
C ASP A 139 -3.87 -7.59 -1.44
N LEU A 140 -3.72 -6.50 -2.21
CA LEU A 140 -2.43 -6.10 -2.77
C LEU A 140 -1.44 -5.67 -1.69
N LEU A 141 -1.86 -4.89 -0.68
CA LEU A 141 -1.02 -4.50 0.45
C LEU A 141 -0.57 -5.74 1.25
N ASP A 142 -1.49 -6.68 1.50
CA ASP A 142 -1.17 -7.95 2.18
C ASP A 142 -0.16 -8.78 1.38
N LEU A 143 -0.28 -8.79 0.05
CA LEU A 143 0.70 -9.45 -0.82
C LEU A 143 2.09 -8.77 -0.74
N TYR A 144 2.16 -7.42 -0.65
CA TYR A 144 3.42 -6.71 -0.40
C TYR A 144 4.01 -7.06 0.97
N LEU A 145 3.19 -7.19 2.00
CA LEU A 145 3.63 -7.54 3.35
C LEU A 145 4.05 -9.00 3.47
N SER A 146 3.56 -9.88 2.59
CA SER A 146 3.93 -11.31 2.56
C SER A 146 5.13 -11.63 1.66
N ASP A 147 5.68 -10.68 0.89
CA ASP A 147 6.87 -10.92 0.06
C ASP A 147 8.07 -11.29 0.96
N ASN A 148 8.56 -12.52 0.79
CA ASN A 148 9.69 -13.07 1.53
C ASN A 148 10.88 -13.42 0.63
N THR A 149 10.91 -12.91 -0.61
CA THR A 149 11.98 -13.19 -1.58
C THR A 149 12.67 -11.93 -2.11
N LYS A 150 11.93 -10.83 -2.23
CA LYS A 150 12.43 -9.54 -2.74
C LYS A 150 12.33 -8.42 -1.72
N ALA A 151 11.71 -8.67 -0.57
CA ALA A 151 11.63 -7.72 0.51
C ALA A 151 12.97 -7.55 1.22
N TRP A 152 13.33 -6.29 1.48
CA TRP A 152 14.42 -5.89 2.36
C TRP A 152 13.78 -5.28 3.61
N VAL A 153 14.08 -5.80 4.76
CA VAL A 153 13.55 -5.35 6.05
C VAL A 153 14.57 -4.49 6.76
N LEU A 154 14.13 -3.33 7.24
CA LEU A 154 14.95 -2.41 8.03
C LEU A 154 14.88 -2.83 9.50
N ASP A 155 16.04 -2.95 10.15
CA ASP A 155 16.16 -3.23 11.58
C ASP A 155 16.28 -1.95 12.43
N SER A 156 16.32 -2.13 13.74
CA SER A 156 16.47 -1.03 14.72
C SER A 156 17.85 -0.36 14.73
N ASP A 157 18.83 -0.97 14.10
CA ASP A 157 20.20 -0.43 13.96
C ASP A 157 20.37 0.35 12.64
N GLY A 158 19.32 0.38 11.80
CA GLY A 158 19.33 1.08 10.52
C GLY A 158 19.87 0.25 9.36
N ASN A 159 20.01 -1.07 9.52
CA ASN A 159 20.49 -1.96 8.46
C ASN A 159 19.33 -2.61 7.73
N TYR A 160 19.50 -2.77 6.41
CA TYR A 160 18.58 -3.55 5.60
C TYR A 160 19.10 -4.98 5.40
N SER A 161 18.26 -5.96 5.68
CA SER A 161 18.51 -7.37 5.36
C SER A 161 17.44 -7.91 4.42
N GLN A 162 17.85 -8.71 3.44
CA GLN A 162 16.89 -9.34 2.53
C GLN A 162 16.19 -10.51 3.24
N GLU A 163 14.86 -10.53 3.18
CA GLU A 163 14.09 -11.66 3.67
C GLU A 163 14.34 -12.91 2.82
N GLN A 164 14.34 -14.06 3.48
CA GLN A 164 14.46 -15.37 2.85
C GLN A 164 13.32 -16.25 3.36
N PRO A 165 12.67 -17.04 2.47
CA PRO A 165 11.66 -18.00 2.90
C PRO A 165 12.27 -18.97 3.93
N LYS A 166 11.57 -19.22 5.01
CA LYS A 166 11.97 -20.21 6.01
C LYS A 166 11.75 -21.63 5.45
N GLU A 167 12.37 -22.62 6.08
CA GLU A 167 12.19 -24.02 5.70
C GLU A 167 10.69 -24.41 5.79
N GLY A 168 10.12 -24.90 4.69
CA GLY A 168 8.70 -25.25 4.58
C GLY A 168 7.76 -24.07 4.28
N GLU A 169 8.26 -22.83 4.16
CA GLU A 169 7.48 -21.66 3.80
C GLU A 169 7.44 -21.47 2.27
N GLU A 170 6.27 -21.12 1.74
CA GLU A 170 6.14 -20.81 0.32
C GLU A 170 6.90 -19.53 -0.04
N ALA A 171 7.67 -19.60 -1.13
CA ALA A 171 8.40 -18.45 -1.65
C ALA A 171 7.44 -17.49 -2.36
N ILE A 172 7.23 -16.30 -1.79
CA ILE A 172 6.31 -15.27 -2.31
C ILE A 172 7.12 -14.10 -2.85
N SER A 173 6.87 -13.77 -4.13
CA SER A 173 7.35 -12.54 -4.77
C SER A 173 6.16 -11.77 -5.28
N VAL A 174 5.90 -10.58 -4.73
CA VAL A 174 4.75 -9.75 -5.13
C VAL A 174 4.74 -9.45 -6.62
N GLN A 175 5.88 -9.06 -7.20
CA GLN A 175 5.98 -8.71 -8.61
C GLN A 175 5.73 -9.92 -9.52
N TYR A 176 6.24 -11.10 -9.15
CA TYR A 176 6.02 -12.32 -9.91
C TYR A 176 4.56 -12.77 -9.82
N SER A 177 3.98 -12.73 -8.62
CA SER A 177 2.57 -13.08 -8.39
C SER A 177 1.62 -12.19 -9.21
N LEU A 178 1.88 -10.87 -9.23
CA LEU A 178 1.10 -9.92 -10.03
C LEU A 178 1.28 -10.14 -11.53
N LEU A 179 2.50 -10.45 -11.99
CA LEU A 179 2.77 -10.76 -13.40
C LEU A 179 2.00 -12.00 -13.84
N LYS A 180 2.06 -13.09 -13.07
CA LYS A 180 1.35 -14.33 -13.31
C LYS A 180 -0.17 -14.10 -13.37
N LYS A 181 -0.72 -13.36 -12.39
CA LYS A 181 -2.15 -12.98 -12.38
C LYS A 181 -2.55 -12.21 -13.64
N SER A 182 -1.71 -11.25 -14.07
CA SER A 182 -1.96 -10.47 -15.30
C SER A 182 -1.91 -11.33 -16.56
N GLN A 183 -1.03 -12.31 -16.63
CA GLN A 183 -0.94 -13.24 -17.75
C GLN A 183 -2.19 -14.13 -17.83
N ASN A 184 -2.62 -14.73 -16.74
CA ASN A 184 -3.83 -15.54 -16.65
C ASN A 184 -5.07 -14.75 -17.09
N LEU A 185 -5.24 -13.52 -16.61
CA LEU A 185 -6.35 -12.66 -17.03
C LEU A 185 -6.34 -12.36 -18.53
N LYS A 186 -5.17 -12.22 -19.16
CA LYS A 186 -5.06 -12.03 -20.61
C LYS A 186 -5.46 -13.28 -21.38
N GLU A 187 -5.10 -14.47 -20.89
CA GLU A 187 -5.47 -15.74 -21.50
C GLU A 187 -6.97 -15.98 -21.39
N GLU A 188 -7.57 -15.77 -20.22
CA GLU A 188 -9.01 -15.87 -20.01
C GLU A 188 -9.79 -14.91 -20.92
N ARG A 189 -9.30 -13.67 -21.08
CA ARG A 189 -9.91 -12.68 -21.97
C ARG A 189 -9.87 -13.13 -23.43
N LYS A 190 -8.73 -13.63 -23.90
CA LYS A 190 -8.58 -14.17 -25.27
C LYS A 190 -9.51 -15.36 -25.49
N GLU A 191 -9.62 -16.25 -24.52
CA GLU A 191 -10.50 -17.40 -24.64
C GLU A 191 -11.99 -17.01 -24.66
N LYS A 192 -12.39 -16.03 -23.82
CA LYS A 192 -13.75 -15.47 -23.85
C LYS A 192 -14.08 -14.79 -25.18
N GLU A 193 -13.14 -14.01 -25.74
CA GLU A 193 -13.27 -13.42 -27.07
C GLU A 193 -13.41 -14.49 -28.14
N ARG A 194 -12.57 -15.54 -28.12
CA ARG A 194 -12.66 -16.67 -29.06
C ARG A 194 -14.00 -17.38 -28.97
N LYS A 195 -14.53 -17.64 -27.76
CA LYS A 195 -15.85 -18.26 -27.59
C LYS A 195 -16.96 -17.38 -28.13
N ASN A 196 -16.90 -16.07 -27.92
CA ASN A 196 -17.87 -15.14 -28.49
C ASN A 196 -17.84 -15.12 -30.04
N TRP A 197 -16.64 -15.12 -30.63
CA TRP A 197 -16.50 -15.22 -32.10
C TRP A 197 -17.08 -16.53 -32.63
N LEU A 198 -16.82 -17.67 -32.02
CA LEU A 198 -17.36 -18.96 -32.43
C LEU A 198 -18.89 -18.99 -32.34
N SER A 199 -19.49 -18.40 -31.31
CA SER A 199 -20.95 -18.28 -31.16
C SER A 199 -21.55 -17.43 -32.29
N LEU A 200 -20.92 -16.30 -32.63
CA LEU A 200 -21.35 -15.44 -33.72
C LEU A 200 -21.27 -16.14 -35.09
N ILE A 201 -20.22 -16.91 -35.34
CA ILE A 201 -20.07 -17.73 -36.58
C ILE A 201 -21.16 -18.81 -36.64
N HIS A 202 -21.51 -19.43 -35.52
CA HIS A 202 -22.60 -20.42 -35.46
C HIS A 202 -23.95 -19.80 -35.78
N ILE A 203 -24.28 -18.63 -35.23
CA ILE A 203 -25.52 -17.91 -35.54
C ILE A 203 -25.57 -17.52 -37.01
N TRP A 204 -24.43 -17.11 -37.63
CA TRP A 204 -24.35 -16.73 -39.02
C TRP A 204 -24.53 -17.92 -39.95
N ARG A 205 -23.97 -19.11 -39.62
CA ARG A 205 -24.17 -20.37 -40.36
C ARG A 205 -25.63 -20.83 -40.30
N CYS A 206 -26.28 -20.83 -39.15
CA CYS A 206 -27.68 -21.23 -39.00
C CYS A 206 -28.63 -20.34 -39.80
N ARG A 207 -28.35 -19.05 -39.99
CA ARG A 207 -29.17 -18.15 -40.83
C ARG A 207 -28.99 -18.33 -42.33
N ARG A 208 -27.94 -19.03 -42.75
CA ARG A 208 -27.69 -19.27 -44.20
C ARG A 208 -28.40 -20.52 -44.75
N TYR A 209 -28.94 -21.36 -43.87
CA TYR A 209 -29.62 -22.63 -44.25
C TYR A 209 -31.09 -22.64 -43.74
N ALA A 210 -31.63 -21.53 -43.27
CA ALA A 210 -33.05 -21.29 -43.03
C ALA A 210 -33.64 -20.35 -44.12
#